data_9e2873112a870918b0413395708d357b
#
_entry.id   9e2873112a870918b0413395708d357b
#
_cell.length_a   1.000
_cell.length_b   1.000
_cell.length_c   1.000
_cell.angle_alpha   90.00
_cell.angle_beta   90.00
_cell.angle_gamma   90.00
#
_symmetry.space_group_name_H-M   'P 1'
#
loop_
_entity.id
_entity.type
_entity.pdbx_description
1 polymer ?
#
loop_
_entity_poly.entity_id
_entity_poly.type
_entity_poly.pdbx_seq_one_letter_code
_entity_poly.pdbx_strand_id
1 'polypeptide(L)'
;MDGHESRTASRPAAPADADEVVTVPESVLRRYRRFSLYNSPYPAHDRGCAIDLYPASNEGLSPVSGEVLETRTVRAPPKPYAHGDEFLILVDAGDYVARILHVDPDVEAGETVEVGDSLGQMIRSGFFAPWVANHVHVGFRRHDQNLRRATGSLPAVADAPVEPLAWDGTGTVVETAATYALLDSPVHPNPGETFAGIGTDDGRVLDGGFAHYAAGGVLTAGDDGPVSFLGHRVGDATGRNVPWRDIDVLANGERITGLSLFSGLDPEFGAKLVCPGHEFAVGDEVRVRVRDTDDPIRLG
;
A
#
# COMPACT_ATOMS: atom_id res chain seq x y z
N MET A 1 2.32 8.49 -61.40
CA MET A 1 3.35 8.93 -60.39
C MET A 1 2.73 8.68 -59.02
N ASP A 2 2.93 7.45 -58.53
CA ASP A 2 2.33 7.00 -57.29
C ASP A 2 3.30 7.21 -56.13
N GLY A 3 2.92 8.14 -55.26
CA GLY A 3 3.64 8.43 -54.02
C GLY A 3 3.35 7.38 -52.97
N HIS A 4 4.31 6.50 -52.72
CA HIS A 4 4.24 5.52 -51.62
C HIS A 4 4.68 6.20 -50.32
N GLU A 5 3.73 6.61 -49.48
CA GLU A 5 4.01 7.03 -48.10
C GLU A 5 4.34 5.81 -47.25
N SER A 6 5.60 5.71 -46.87
CA SER A 6 6.10 4.72 -45.93
C SER A 6 5.60 5.04 -44.51
N ARG A 7 4.60 4.25 -44.03
CA ARG A 7 4.23 4.24 -42.62
C ARG A 7 5.33 3.55 -41.83
N THR A 8 6.10 4.33 -41.08
CA THR A 8 7.00 3.82 -40.07
C THR A 8 6.17 3.19 -38.95
N ALA A 9 6.17 1.87 -38.90
CA ALA A 9 5.59 1.12 -37.81
C ALA A 9 6.39 1.39 -36.52
N SER A 10 5.73 1.94 -35.50
CA SER A 10 6.29 2.10 -34.17
C SER A 10 6.65 0.73 -33.60
N ARG A 11 7.93 0.56 -33.31
CA ARG A 11 8.47 -0.64 -32.67
C ARG A 11 7.80 -0.82 -31.30
N PRO A 12 7.26 -1.98 -30.95
CA PRO A 12 6.76 -2.19 -29.59
C PRO A 12 7.90 -2.01 -28.60
N ALA A 13 7.63 -1.31 -27.50
CA ALA A 13 8.57 -1.17 -26.40
C ALA A 13 8.99 -2.57 -25.92
N ALA A 14 10.28 -2.76 -25.71
CA ALA A 14 10.80 -4.00 -25.13
C ALA A 14 10.12 -4.25 -23.79
N PRO A 15 9.83 -5.52 -23.42
CA PRO A 15 9.36 -5.83 -22.08
C PRO A 15 10.39 -5.31 -21.09
N ALA A 16 9.92 -4.69 -20.00
CA ALA A 16 10.78 -4.28 -18.89
C ALA A 16 11.62 -5.48 -18.47
N ASP A 17 12.93 -5.28 -18.34
CA ASP A 17 13.81 -6.29 -17.77
C ASP A 17 13.23 -6.68 -16.42
N ALA A 18 12.94 -7.97 -16.25
CA ALA A 18 12.23 -8.53 -15.09
C ALA A 18 13.04 -8.41 -13.78
N ASP A 19 14.24 -7.83 -13.83
CA ASP A 19 15.22 -7.83 -12.73
C ASP A 19 15.44 -6.43 -12.11
N GLU A 20 14.82 -5.36 -12.62
CA GLU A 20 15.03 -4.01 -12.10
C GLU A 20 14.03 -3.70 -10.98
N VAL A 21 14.51 -3.70 -9.73
CA VAL A 21 13.74 -3.44 -8.51
C VAL A 21 14.28 -2.19 -7.82
N VAL A 22 13.40 -1.26 -7.47
CA VAL A 22 13.77 -0.05 -6.73
C VAL A 22 13.72 -0.33 -5.23
N THR A 23 14.84 -0.10 -4.56
CA THR A 23 14.94 -0.27 -3.10
C THR A 23 14.63 1.03 -2.40
N VAL A 24 13.64 1.02 -1.49
CA VAL A 24 13.36 2.10 -0.55
C VAL A 24 14.07 1.79 0.77
N PRO A 25 15.17 2.51 1.11
CA PRO A 25 16.00 2.14 2.24
C PRO A 25 15.33 2.45 3.58
N GLU A 26 15.74 1.75 4.63
CA GLU A 26 15.24 1.93 6.00
C GLU A 26 15.32 3.39 6.47
N SER A 27 16.39 4.12 6.13
CA SER A 27 16.57 5.52 6.49
C SER A 27 15.47 6.46 5.93
N VAL A 28 14.88 6.09 4.80
CA VAL A 28 13.70 6.76 4.23
C VAL A 28 12.44 6.28 4.95
N LEU A 29 12.23 4.97 5.07
CA LEU A 29 11.04 4.38 5.67
C LEU A 29 10.81 4.87 7.11
N ARG A 30 11.86 5.05 7.90
CA ARG A 30 11.80 5.55 9.29
C ARG A 30 11.27 6.99 9.44
N ARG A 31 11.10 7.72 8.35
CA ARG A 31 10.43 9.03 8.36
C ARG A 31 8.91 8.92 8.39
N TYR A 32 8.40 7.70 8.22
CA TYR A 32 6.99 7.37 8.18
C TYR A 32 6.65 6.41 9.32
N ARG A 33 5.50 6.61 9.93
CA ARG A 33 5.04 5.75 11.04
C ARG A 33 4.62 4.36 10.58
N ARG A 34 4.26 4.21 9.30
CA ARG A 34 3.92 2.92 8.67
C ARG A 34 4.04 2.97 7.16
N PHE A 35 4.09 1.80 6.54
CA PHE A 35 4.06 1.65 5.08
C PHE A 35 3.32 0.38 4.66
N SER A 36 2.92 0.31 3.39
CA SER A 36 2.38 -0.88 2.73
C SER A 36 2.70 -0.88 1.25
N LEU A 37 2.92 -2.04 0.64
CA LEU A 37 3.12 -2.20 -0.80
C LEU A 37 1.88 -2.74 -1.51
N TYR A 38 0.97 -3.41 -0.80
CA TYR A 38 -0.12 -4.18 -1.40
C TYR A 38 -1.53 -3.74 -0.94
N ASN A 39 -1.66 -2.66 -0.17
CA ASN A 39 -2.95 -2.28 0.41
C ASN A 39 -3.81 -1.41 -0.53
N SER A 40 -3.92 -1.82 -1.79
CA SER A 40 -4.73 -1.13 -2.80
C SER A 40 -5.21 -2.10 -3.88
N PRO A 41 -6.43 -1.92 -4.43
CA PRO A 41 -6.92 -2.72 -5.56
C PRO A 41 -6.39 -2.24 -6.92
N TYR A 42 -5.67 -1.14 -6.96
CA TYR A 42 -5.24 -0.54 -8.23
C TYR A 42 -3.96 -1.18 -8.77
N PRO A 43 -3.84 -1.30 -10.12
CA PRO A 43 -2.69 -1.94 -10.78
C PRO A 43 -1.32 -1.32 -10.46
N ALA A 44 -1.28 -0.12 -9.87
CA ALA A 44 -0.03 0.48 -9.39
C ALA A 44 0.63 -0.35 -8.28
N HIS A 45 -0.18 -1.06 -7.48
CA HIS A 45 0.27 -1.95 -6.41
C HIS A 45 0.46 -3.41 -6.84
N ASP A 46 0.11 -3.75 -8.08
CA ASP A 46 0.34 -5.09 -8.59
C ASP A 46 1.83 -5.46 -8.47
N ARG A 47 2.10 -6.62 -7.87
CA ARG A 47 3.47 -7.11 -7.64
C ARG A 47 4.35 -6.18 -6.79
N GLY A 48 3.75 -5.33 -5.95
CA GLY A 48 4.48 -4.36 -5.15
C GLY A 48 5.18 -3.29 -6.00
N CYS A 49 4.54 -2.79 -7.08
CA CYS A 49 5.08 -1.74 -7.95
C CYS A 49 4.81 -0.31 -7.42
N ALA A 50 4.28 -0.19 -6.22
CA ALA A 50 4.13 1.07 -5.51
C ALA A 50 4.25 0.83 -4.01
N ILE A 51 4.52 1.90 -3.27
CA ILE A 51 4.55 1.90 -1.82
C ILE A 51 3.72 3.07 -1.30
N ASP A 52 2.86 2.80 -0.33
CA ASP A 52 2.10 3.80 0.41
C ASP A 52 2.81 4.10 1.73
N LEU A 53 3.15 5.36 1.93
CA LEU A 53 3.93 5.86 3.03
C LEU A 53 3.06 6.78 3.90
N TYR A 54 2.99 6.52 5.21
CA TYR A 54 2.10 7.22 6.14
C TYR A 54 2.92 8.07 7.12
N PRO A 55 3.08 9.39 6.89
CA PRO A 55 3.72 10.29 7.83
C PRO A 55 2.95 10.39 9.16
N ALA A 56 3.60 10.91 10.20
CA ALA A 56 2.94 11.14 11.50
C ALA A 56 1.97 12.33 11.49
N SER A 57 2.16 13.29 10.56
CA SER A 57 1.28 14.43 10.35
C SER A 57 0.55 14.32 9.01
N ASN A 58 -0.29 15.31 8.65
CA ASN A 58 -0.89 15.39 7.31
C ASN A 58 0.05 16.00 6.26
N GLU A 59 1.31 16.22 6.59
CA GLU A 59 2.33 16.72 5.67
C GLU A 59 2.83 15.61 4.76
N GLY A 60 2.82 15.83 3.45
CA GLY A 60 3.33 14.92 2.44
C GLY A 60 4.84 15.05 2.34
N LEU A 61 5.58 14.13 2.98
CA LEU A 61 7.05 14.15 2.97
C LEU A 61 7.61 13.54 1.69
N SER A 62 8.72 14.09 1.18
CA SER A 62 9.42 13.51 0.03
C SER A 62 10.15 12.22 0.43
N PRO A 63 9.92 11.09 -0.29
CA PRO A 63 10.68 9.86 -0.08
C PRO A 63 12.00 9.82 -0.84
N VAL A 64 12.30 10.83 -1.64
CA VAL A 64 13.49 10.92 -2.49
C VAL A 64 14.09 12.33 -2.43
N SER A 65 15.39 12.44 -2.71
CA SER A 65 16.03 13.71 -3.05
C SER A 65 16.09 13.86 -4.55
N GLY A 66 15.89 15.08 -5.07
CA GLY A 66 15.98 15.35 -6.50
C GLY A 66 15.26 16.61 -6.95
N GLU A 67 15.23 16.82 -8.26
CA GLU A 67 14.55 17.96 -8.88
C GLU A 67 13.08 17.62 -9.16
N VAL A 68 12.17 18.50 -8.80
CA VAL A 68 10.76 18.43 -9.17
C VAL A 68 10.62 18.71 -10.67
N LEU A 69 10.26 17.67 -11.43
CA LEU A 69 10.10 17.79 -12.89
C LEU A 69 8.75 18.37 -13.30
N GLU A 70 7.71 18.02 -12.56
CA GLU A 70 6.33 18.41 -12.86
C GLU A 70 5.45 18.29 -11.64
N THR A 71 4.52 19.24 -11.48
CA THR A 71 3.33 19.10 -10.64
C THR A 71 2.10 19.28 -11.52
N ARG A 72 1.07 18.44 -11.32
CA ARG A 72 -0.14 18.54 -12.12
C ARG A 72 -1.36 17.94 -11.43
N THR A 73 -2.52 18.52 -11.73
CA THR A 73 -3.82 17.92 -11.38
C THR A 73 -4.12 16.73 -12.29
N VAL A 74 -4.59 15.65 -11.69
CA VAL A 74 -5.03 14.43 -12.38
C VAL A 74 -6.47 14.07 -11.94
N ARG A 75 -7.13 13.20 -12.71
CA ARG A 75 -8.48 12.76 -12.37
C ARG A 75 -8.45 11.60 -11.37
N ALA A 76 -9.25 11.74 -10.32
CA ALA A 76 -9.60 10.65 -9.43
C ALA A 76 -11.10 10.32 -9.52
N PRO A 77 -11.53 9.12 -9.11
CA PRO A 77 -12.94 8.78 -8.98
C PRO A 77 -13.65 9.75 -8.02
N PRO A 78 -14.81 10.30 -8.38
CA PRO A 78 -15.56 11.16 -7.47
C PRO A 78 -16.09 10.34 -6.29
N LYS A 79 -15.79 10.78 -5.07
CA LYS A 79 -16.29 10.19 -3.82
C LYS A 79 -16.80 11.32 -2.92
N PRO A 80 -17.88 11.10 -2.14
CA PRO A 80 -18.46 12.16 -1.31
C PRO A 80 -17.55 12.67 -0.19
N TYR A 81 -16.51 11.90 0.15
CA TYR A 81 -15.52 12.24 1.19
C TYR A 81 -14.18 12.71 0.61
N ALA A 82 -14.00 12.66 -0.71
CA ALA A 82 -12.73 13.00 -1.34
C ALA A 82 -12.58 14.51 -1.54
N HIS A 83 -11.32 14.97 -1.53
CA HIS A 83 -10.95 16.26 -2.09
C HIS A 83 -11.33 16.29 -3.58
N GLY A 84 -11.74 17.45 -4.10
CA GLY A 84 -12.22 17.56 -5.50
C GLY A 84 -11.15 17.26 -6.54
N ASP A 85 -9.91 17.65 -6.25
CA ASP A 85 -8.75 17.46 -7.11
C ASP A 85 -7.84 16.34 -6.59
N GLU A 86 -7.05 15.77 -7.49
CA GLU A 86 -5.98 14.83 -7.23
C GLU A 86 -4.71 15.33 -7.90
N PHE A 87 -3.55 15.05 -7.34
CA PHE A 87 -2.29 15.60 -7.81
C PHE A 87 -1.24 14.51 -8.07
N LEU A 88 -0.41 14.77 -9.07
CA LEU A 88 0.80 14.01 -9.40
C LEU A 88 2.00 14.94 -9.33
N ILE A 89 2.99 14.55 -8.53
CA ILE A 89 4.30 15.18 -8.45
C ILE A 89 5.32 14.20 -9.05
N LEU A 90 6.17 14.69 -9.96
CA LEU A 90 7.28 13.93 -10.54
C LEU A 90 8.59 14.50 -10.02
N VAL A 91 9.43 13.66 -9.40
CA VAL A 91 10.75 14.03 -8.90
C VAL A 91 11.82 13.17 -9.57
N ASP A 92 12.81 13.81 -10.19
CA ASP A 92 13.99 13.14 -10.75
C ASP A 92 14.94 12.77 -9.60
N ALA A 93 14.98 11.51 -9.24
CA ALA A 93 15.83 10.97 -8.18
C ALA A 93 17.15 10.38 -8.72
N GLY A 94 17.62 10.81 -9.90
CA GLY A 94 18.85 10.37 -10.54
C GLY A 94 18.67 9.10 -11.37
N ASP A 95 18.63 7.93 -10.76
CA ASP A 95 18.46 6.68 -11.49
C ASP A 95 17.01 6.45 -11.94
N TYR A 96 16.04 7.02 -11.21
CA TYR A 96 14.61 6.87 -11.43
C TYR A 96 13.87 8.19 -11.30
N VAL A 97 12.67 8.24 -11.85
CA VAL A 97 11.69 9.28 -11.56
C VAL A 97 10.67 8.74 -10.56
N ALA A 98 10.59 9.37 -9.39
CA ALA A 98 9.54 9.10 -8.42
C ALA A 98 8.23 9.75 -8.88
N ARG A 99 7.14 8.98 -8.85
CA ARG A 99 5.77 9.42 -9.11
C ARG A 99 5.01 9.43 -7.80
N ILE A 100 4.70 10.62 -7.33
CA ILE A 100 4.09 10.84 -6.01
C ILE A 100 2.66 11.33 -6.23
N LEU A 101 1.69 10.72 -5.54
CA LEU A 101 0.29 11.11 -5.58
C LEU A 101 -0.25 11.40 -4.17
N HIS A 102 -1.44 11.98 -4.13
CA HIS A 102 -2.24 12.27 -2.93
C HIS A 102 -1.68 13.39 -2.06
N VAL A 103 -0.86 14.25 -2.64
CA VAL A 103 -0.33 15.46 -2.00
C VAL A 103 -0.71 16.66 -2.86
N ASP A 104 -1.40 17.65 -2.27
CA ASP A 104 -1.60 18.97 -2.85
C ASP A 104 -0.26 19.73 -2.77
N PRO A 105 0.40 20.00 -3.92
CA PRO A 105 1.79 20.42 -3.90
C PRO A 105 1.98 21.87 -3.49
N ASP A 106 2.91 22.10 -2.56
CA ASP A 106 3.49 23.41 -2.23
C ASP A 106 4.83 23.64 -2.97
N VAL A 107 5.25 22.65 -3.79
CA VAL A 107 6.49 22.70 -4.60
C VAL A 107 6.18 22.90 -6.08
N GLU A 108 7.12 23.50 -6.82
CA GLU A 108 7.00 23.77 -8.26
C GLU A 108 8.10 23.09 -9.07
N ALA A 109 7.87 22.91 -10.37
CA ALA A 109 8.87 22.36 -11.29
C ALA A 109 10.14 23.21 -11.32
N GLY A 110 11.30 22.56 -11.20
CA GLY A 110 12.63 23.17 -11.10
C GLY A 110 13.13 23.37 -9.68
N GLU A 111 12.31 23.15 -8.67
CA GLU A 111 12.75 23.14 -7.27
C GLU A 111 13.46 21.83 -6.93
N THR A 112 14.37 21.87 -5.98
CA THR A 112 15.05 20.68 -5.45
C THR A 112 14.52 20.36 -4.07
N VAL A 113 14.23 19.07 -3.84
CA VAL A 113 13.78 18.56 -2.57
C VAL A 113 14.74 17.50 -2.04
N GLU A 114 14.84 17.41 -0.72
CA GLU A 114 15.57 16.35 -0.03
C GLU A 114 14.62 15.34 0.61
N VAL A 115 15.13 14.14 0.92
CA VAL A 115 14.34 13.13 1.66
C VAL A 115 13.83 13.70 2.98
N GLY A 116 12.51 13.75 3.14
CA GLY A 116 11.82 14.26 4.32
C GLY A 116 11.40 15.71 4.23
N ASP A 117 11.73 16.43 3.16
CA ASP A 117 11.17 17.74 2.91
C ASP A 117 9.67 17.67 2.64
N SER A 118 8.95 18.72 2.99
CA SER A 118 7.52 18.84 2.67
C SER A 118 7.32 19.05 1.18
N LEU A 119 6.44 18.25 0.59
CA LEU A 119 5.93 18.45 -0.77
C LEU A 119 4.60 19.21 -0.77
N GLY A 120 3.99 19.41 0.41
CA GLY A 120 2.67 19.99 0.60
C GLY A 120 1.80 19.18 1.54
N GLN A 121 0.48 19.34 1.45
CA GLN A 121 -0.46 18.64 2.33
C GLN A 121 -1.07 17.42 1.67
N MET A 122 -1.10 16.29 2.40
CA MET A 122 -1.83 15.11 1.92
C MET A 122 -3.32 15.40 1.84
N ILE A 123 -3.95 14.93 0.76
CA ILE A 123 -5.38 15.07 0.51
C ILE A 123 -6.13 13.76 0.74
N ARG A 124 -7.42 13.87 0.98
CA ARG A 124 -8.34 12.73 0.95
C ARG A 124 -8.63 12.37 -0.50
N SER A 125 -7.91 11.41 -1.05
CA SER A 125 -8.00 11.05 -2.46
C SER A 125 -9.29 10.29 -2.81
N GLY A 126 -9.80 10.51 -4.02
CA GLY A 126 -10.88 9.71 -4.61
C GLY A 126 -10.49 8.26 -4.93
N PHE A 127 -9.19 7.96 -4.94
CA PHE A 127 -8.71 6.59 -5.07
C PHE A 127 -8.82 5.78 -3.78
N PHE A 128 -8.97 6.44 -2.62
CA PHE A 128 -9.05 5.74 -1.34
C PHE A 128 -10.41 5.06 -1.13
N ALA A 129 -10.38 3.91 -0.48
CA ALA A 129 -11.56 3.38 0.19
C ALA A 129 -11.83 4.19 1.47
N PRO A 130 -13.07 4.17 2.02
CA PRO A 130 -13.42 4.98 3.19
C PRO A 130 -12.54 4.75 4.43
N TRP A 131 -12.01 3.55 4.60
CA TRP A 131 -11.15 3.16 5.74
C TRP A 131 -9.65 3.41 5.55
N VAL A 132 -9.22 3.83 4.35
CA VAL A 132 -7.83 4.11 4.06
C VAL A 132 -7.48 5.50 4.57
N ALA A 133 -6.44 5.65 5.37
CA ALA A 133 -5.95 6.94 5.84
C ALA A 133 -5.20 7.69 4.73
N ASN A 134 -5.05 9.02 4.87
CA ASN A 134 -4.20 9.80 3.98
C ASN A 134 -2.76 9.26 4.01
N HIS A 135 -2.11 9.23 2.85
CA HIS A 135 -0.74 8.74 2.69
C HIS A 135 -0.11 9.33 1.43
N VAL A 136 1.19 9.22 1.35
CA VAL A 136 1.97 9.51 0.14
C VAL A 136 2.09 8.22 -0.66
N HIS A 137 1.49 8.16 -1.85
CA HIS A 137 1.64 7.03 -2.77
C HIS A 137 2.83 7.24 -3.69
N VAL A 138 3.73 6.27 -3.77
CA VAL A 138 4.97 6.39 -4.54
C VAL A 138 5.15 5.20 -5.48
N GLY A 139 5.32 5.50 -6.77
CA GLY A 139 5.78 4.54 -7.78
C GLY A 139 7.04 5.07 -8.46
N PHE A 140 7.85 4.19 -9.01
CA PHE A 140 9.12 4.55 -9.66
C PHE A 140 9.10 4.21 -11.15
N ARG A 141 9.76 5.04 -11.95
CA ARG A 141 9.87 4.88 -13.39
C ARG A 141 11.28 5.16 -13.88
N ARG A 142 11.68 4.49 -14.96
CA ARG A 142 12.83 4.94 -15.76
C ARG A 142 12.47 6.19 -16.53
N HIS A 143 13.45 7.01 -16.89
CA HIS A 143 13.27 8.25 -17.63
C HIS A 143 12.68 8.03 -19.04
N ASP A 144 12.92 6.87 -19.65
CA ASP A 144 12.39 6.51 -20.97
C ASP A 144 10.94 6.01 -20.97
N GLN A 145 10.36 5.80 -19.77
CA GLN A 145 8.98 5.36 -19.64
C GLN A 145 7.99 6.54 -19.70
N ASN A 146 6.72 6.24 -19.94
CA ASN A 146 5.67 7.24 -19.82
C ASN A 146 5.39 7.56 -18.34
N LEU A 147 5.90 8.69 -17.85
CA LEU A 147 5.84 9.11 -16.46
C LEU A 147 4.40 9.43 -16.00
N ARG A 148 3.46 9.70 -16.91
CA ARG A 148 2.09 10.12 -16.59
C ARG A 148 1.07 8.98 -16.62
N ARG A 149 1.45 7.82 -17.13
CA ARG A 149 0.55 6.65 -17.20
C ARG A 149 0.31 6.06 -15.80
N ALA A 150 -0.89 5.61 -15.49
CA ALA A 150 -1.23 5.01 -14.20
C ALA A 150 -0.52 3.67 -13.92
N THR A 151 -0.19 2.90 -14.98
CA THR A 151 0.43 1.56 -14.86
C THR A 151 1.84 1.55 -15.43
N GLY A 152 2.69 0.60 -14.98
CA GLY A 152 4.03 0.33 -15.49
C GLY A 152 5.14 0.88 -14.60
N SER A 153 4.89 1.12 -13.33
CA SER A 153 5.94 1.37 -12.34
C SER A 153 6.80 0.13 -12.15
N LEU A 154 8.07 0.35 -11.80
CA LEU A 154 9.00 -0.71 -11.43
C LEU A 154 8.59 -1.33 -10.10
N PRO A 155 8.88 -2.61 -9.87
CA PRO A 155 8.72 -3.22 -8.55
C PRO A 155 9.53 -2.46 -7.50
N ALA A 156 8.96 -2.26 -6.31
CA ALA A 156 9.61 -1.64 -5.17
C ALA A 156 9.83 -2.65 -4.05
N VAL A 157 10.88 -2.46 -3.27
CA VAL A 157 11.21 -3.23 -2.06
C VAL A 157 11.41 -2.25 -0.91
N ALA A 158 10.74 -2.51 0.20
CA ALA A 158 11.05 -1.87 1.47
C ALA A 158 12.23 -2.60 2.10
N ASP A 159 13.39 -1.93 2.16
CA ASP A 159 14.63 -2.49 2.73
C ASP A 159 14.76 -2.05 4.20
N ALA A 160 13.88 -2.61 5.01
CA ALA A 160 13.91 -2.46 6.46
C ALA A 160 13.55 -3.78 7.13
N PRO A 161 14.14 -4.09 8.29
CA PRO A 161 13.69 -5.21 9.11
C PRO A 161 12.25 -4.98 9.54
N VAL A 162 11.39 -5.99 9.32
CA VAL A 162 10.00 -5.98 9.81
C VAL A 162 9.81 -7.23 10.64
N GLU A 163 9.45 -7.05 11.92
CA GLU A 163 9.18 -8.14 12.85
C GLU A 163 7.80 -8.75 12.59
N PRO A 164 7.70 -10.05 12.28
CA PRO A 164 6.42 -10.72 12.13
C PRO A 164 5.77 -10.95 13.49
N LEU A 165 4.61 -10.38 13.73
CA LEU A 165 3.88 -10.53 14.97
C LEU A 165 2.90 -11.71 14.87
N ALA A 166 3.10 -12.71 15.69
CA ALA A 166 2.11 -13.77 15.85
C ALA A 166 0.82 -13.20 16.46
N TRP A 167 -0.32 -13.53 15.86
CA TRP A 167 -1.62 -13.09 16.32
C TRP A 167 -2.60 -14.26 16.38
N ASP A 168 -3.34 -14.38 17.46
CA ASP A 168 -4.33 -15.44 17.68
C ASP A 168 -5.74 -15.05 17.21
N GLY A 169 -5.87 -13.89 16.56
CA GLY A 169 -7.14 -13.34 16.09
C GLY A 169 -7.96 -12.65 17.18
N THR A 170 -7.43 -12.44 18.38
CA THR A 170 -8.16 -11.76 19.47
C THR A 170 -7.62 -10.37 19.76
N GLY A 171 -8.45 -9.51 20.31
CA GLY A 171 -8.07 -8.18 20.79
C GLY A 171 -9.26 -7.38 21.28
N THR A 172 -8.97 -6.26 21.92
CA THR A 172 -9.96 -5.29 22.38
C THR A 172 -9.97 -4.10 21.43
N VAL A 173 -11.15 -3.58 21.10
CA VAL A 173 -11.30 -2.40 20.28
C VAL A 173 -10.76 -1.17 21.00
N VAL A 174 -9.77 -0.49 20.43
CA VAL A 174 -9.18 0.75 20.97
C VAL A 174 -9.57 2.01 20.19
N GLU A 175 -9.96 1.85 18.94
CA GLU A 175 -10.43 2.93 18.08
C GLU A 175 -11.52 2.42 17.13
N THR A 176 -12.54 3.24 16.86
CA THR A 176 -13.56 2.96 15.85
C THR A 176 -13.85 4.17 14.97
N ALA A 177 -14.23 3.90 13.73
CA ALA A 177 -14.83 4.84 12.81
C ALA A 177 -15.93 4.13 12.01
N ALA A 178 -16.75 4.84 11.25
CA ALA A 178 -17.88 4.27 10.52
C ALA A 178 -17.56 3.07 9.61
N THR A 179 -16.29 2.83 9.29
CA THR A 179 -15.86 1.82 8.31
C THR A 179 -14.76 0.88 8.79
N TYR A 180 -14.25 1.09 10.01
CA TYR A 180 -13.20 0.25 10.57
C TYR A 180 -13.21 0.25 12.11
N ALA A 181 -12.58 -0.75 12.68
CA ALA A 181 -12.18 -0.81 14.09
C ALA A 181 -10.71 -1.20 14.18
N LEU A 182 -9.99 -0.63 15.14
CA LEU A 182 -8.60 -0.97 15.46
C LEU A 182 -8.57 -1.74 16.78
N LEU A 183 -7.84 -2.85 16.80
CA LEU A 183 -7.64 -3.65 18.01
C LEU A 183 -6.30 -3.29 18.69
N ASP A 184 -6.19 -3.56 19.98
CA ASP A 184 -4.96 -3.43 20.78
C ASP A 184 -3.96 -4.59 20.54
N SER A 185 -4.30 -5.54 19.67
CA SER A 185 -3.52 -6.75 19.39
C SER A 185 -3.35 -6.99 17.88
N PRO A 186 -2.21 -7.57 17.43
CA PRO A 186 -1.04 -7.94 18.23
C PRO A 186 -0.28 -6.71 18.72
N VAL A 187 0.36 -6.83 19.89
CA VAL A 187 1.12 -5.74 20.50
C VAL A 187 2.48 -5.59 19.82
N HIS A 188 2.86 -4.36 19.50
CA HIS A 188 4.18 -4.04 18.96
C HIS A 188 5.25 -4.17 20.06
N PRO A 189 6.28 -5.05 19.89
CA PRO A 189 7.23 -5.31 20.96
C PRO A 189 8.24 -4.17 21.21
N ASN A 190 8.63 -3.45 20.14
CA ASN A 190 9.66 -2.40 20.18
C ASN A 190 9.23 -1.17 19.37
N PRO A 191 8.19 -0.42 19.81
CA PRO A 191 7.69 0.74 19.09
C PRO A 191 8.77 1.81 18.91
N GLY A 192 8.84 2.40 17.72
CA GLY A 192 9.84 3.42 17.37
C GLY A 192 11.23 2.85 17.04
N GLU A 193 11.53 1.59 17.42
CA GLU A 193 12.85 0.97 17.20
C GLU A 193 12.88 0.09 15.94
N THR A 194 11.84 -0.71 15.70
CA THR A 194 11.73 -1.61 14.55
C THR A 194 10.36 -1.48 13.91
N PHE A 195 10.25 -1.82 12.62
CA PHE A 195 8.93 -2.04 12.04
C PHE A 195 8.39 -3.40 12.48
N ALA A 196 7.09 -3.49 12.66
CA ALA A 196 6.40 -4.73 12.89
C ALA A 196 5.16 -4.84 11.98
N GLY A 197 4.77 -6.06 11.64
CA GLY A 197 3.59 -6.36 10.86
C GLY A 197 2.95 -7.67 11.28
N ILE A 198 1.67 -7.86 11.00
CA ILE A 198 0.98 -9.11 11.34
C ILE A 198 1.61 -10.25 10.53
N GLY A 199 2.01 -11.31 11.23
CA GLY A 199 2.67 -12.47 10.67
C GLY A 199 1.70 -13.53 10.15
N THR A 200 2.18 -14.31 9.18
CA THR A 200 1.62 -15.62 8.82
C THR A 200 1.90 -16.64 9.91
N ASP A 201 1.26 -17.80 9.84
CA ASP A 201 1.49 -18.89 10.80
C ASP A 201 2.93 -19.44 10.75
N ASP A 202 3.66 -19.22 9.63
CA ASP A 202 5.05 -19.59 9.42
C ASP A 202 6.06 -18.42 9.61
N GLY A 203 5.58 -17.25 10.07
CA GLY A 203 6.42 -16.11 10.46
C GLY A 203 6.85 -15.20 9.31
N ARG A 204 6.17 -15.19 8.18
CA ARG A 204 6.32 -14.16 7.15
C ARG A 204 5.38 -12.99 7.46
N VAL A 205 5.78 -11.75 7.11
CA VAL A 205 4.96 -10.56 7.35
C VAL A 205 3.93 -10.39 6.23
N LEU A 206 2.64 -10.34 6.59
CA LEU A 206 1.54 -10.07 5.67
C LEU A 206 1.41 -8.57 5.39
N ASP A 207 1.08 -8.22 4.14
CA ASP A 207 0.81 -6.85 3.72
C ASP A 207 -0.35 -6.79 2.71
N GLY A 208 -1.22 -5.79 2.84
CA GLY A 208 -2.29 -5.51 1.90
C GLY A 208 -3.71 -5.60 2.44
N GLY A 209 -4.68 -5.54 1.54
CA GLY A 209 -6.12 -5.66 1.85
C GLY A 209 -6.57 -7.11 1.91
N PHE A 210 -6.47 -7.73 3.08
CA PHE A 210 -6.86 -9.13 3.30
C PHE A 210 -8.34 -9.23 3.75
N ALA A 211 -9.18 -9.96 3.14
CA ALA A 211 -9.18 -10.69 1.87
C ALA A 211 -9.98 -9.92 0.80
N HIS A 212 -10.22 -8.62 1.02
CA HIS A 212 -11.16 -7.83 0.21
C HIS A 212 -10.54 -7.28 -1.09
N TYR A 213 -9.23 -7.36 -1.29
CA TYR A 213 -8.60 -7.19 -2.61
C TYR A 213 -8.27 -8.55 -3.22
N ALA A 214 -7.98 -8.58 -4.52
CA ALA A 214 -7.71 -9.83 -5.22
C ALA A 214 -6.40 -10.50 -4.76
N ALA A 215 -5.44 -9.69 -4.32
CA ALA A 215 -4.14 -10.13 -3.85
C ALA A 215 -3.60 -9.21 -2.75
N GLY A 216 -2.61 -9.69 -2.07
CA GLY A 216 -1.72 -8.95 -1.16
C GLY A 216 -0.30 -9.47 -1.31
N GLY A 217 0.48 -9.36 -0.26
CA GLY A 217 1.86 -9.83 -0.28
C GLY A 217 2.39 -10.31 1.04
N VAL A 218 3.60 -10.86 0.96
CA VAL A 218 4.49 -11.10 2.09
C VAL A 218 5.75 -10.26 1.90
N LEU A 219 6.15 -9.51 2.93
CA LEU A 219 7.27 -8.57 2.81
C LEU A 219 8.63 -9.28 2.95
N THR A 220 8.69 -10.31 3.79
CA THR A 220 9.90 -11.10 3.96
C THR A 220 10.07 -12.08 2.81
N ALA A 221 11.30 -12.13 2.27
CA ALA A 221 11.62 -13.14 1.26
C ALA A 221 11.46 -14.54 1.86
N GLY A 222 10.88 -15.43 1.09
CA GLY A 222 10.68 -16.83 1.45
C GLY A 222 10.48 -17.66 0.20
N ASP A 223 10.39 -18.97 0.38
CA ASP A 223 10.10 -19.88 -0.73
C ASP A 223 8.68 -19.67 -1.24
N ASP A 224 8.49 -19.92 -2.54
CA ASP A 224 7.17 -20.02 -3.15
C ASP A 224 6.37 -21.13 -2.46
N GLY A 225 5.07 -20.92 -2.30
CA GLY A 225 4.22 -21.95 -1.72
C GLY A 225 3.10 -21.42 -0.83
N PRO A 226 2.48 -22.31 -0.04
CA PRO A 226 1.29 -21.97 0.72
C PRO A 226 1.56 -20.91 1.77
N VAL A 227 0.59 -20.02 1.94
CA VAL A 227 0.53 -18.99 2.98
C VAL A 227 -0.65 -19.32 3.88
N SER A 228 -0.39 -19.47 5.18
CA SER A 228 -1.42 -19.72 6.19
C SER A 228 -1.48 -18.58 7.21
N PHE A 229 -2.70 -18.28 7.64
CA PHE A 229 -2.99 -17.23 8.62
C PHE A 229 -4.17 -17.63 9.47
N LEU A 230 -4.05 -17.52 10.80
CA LEU A 230 -5.03 -17.97 11.80
C LEU A 230 -5.45 -19.45 11.60
N GLY A 231 -4.48 -20.30 11.27
CA GLY A 231 -4.71 -21.73 11.05
C GLY A 231 -5.36 -22.07 9.70
N HIS A 232 -5.53 -21.10 8.79
CA HIS A 232 -6.17 -21.27 7.50
C HIS A 232 -5.19 -21.00 6.35
N ARG A 233 -5.22 -21.83 5.29
CA ARG A 233 -4.48 -21.51 4.05
C ARG A 233 -5.20 -20.37 3.31
N VAL A 234 -4.54 -19.22 3.21
CA VAL A 234 -5.13 -17.99 2.70
C VAL A 234 -4.68 -17.62 1.28
N GLY A 235 -3.64 -18.26 0.77
CA GLY A 235 -3.10 -18.02 -0.57
C GLY A 235 -1.89 -18.87 -0.87
N ASP A 236 -1.26 -18.60 -2.01
CA ASP A 236 0.01 -19.18 -2.42
C ASP A 236 0.94 -18.06 -2.86
N ALA A 237 2.09 -17.95 -2.22
CA ALA A 237 3.10 -16.97 -2.57
C ALA A 237 3.83 -17.37 -3.86
N THR A 238 4.05 -16.41 -4.75
CA THR A 238 5.03 -16.45 -5.82
C THR A 238 5.93 -15.23 -5.67
N GLY A 239 7.15 -15.43 -5.24
CA GLY A 239 7.97 -14.37 -4.67
C GLY A 239 7.25 -13.73 -3.49
N ARG A 240 7.01 -12.42 -3.56
CA ARG A 240 6.26 -11.69 -2.52
C ARG A 240 4.75 -11.60 -2.76
N ASN A 241 4.26 -11.93 -3.95
CA ASN A 241 2.84 -11.77 -4.28
C ASN A 241 2.02 -12.95 -3.79
N VAL A 242 0.86 -12.67 -3.20
CA VAL A 242 -0.07 -13.66 -2.66
C VAL A 242 -1.47 -13.39 -3.19
N PRO A 243 -1.90 -14.03 -4.28
CA PRO A 243 -3.32 -14.06 -4.62
C PRO A 243 -4.11 -14.71 -3.50
N TRP A 244 -5.10 -13.98 -2.96
CA TRP A 244 -5.93 -14.53 -1.89
C TRP A 244 -6.89 -15.60 -2.41
N ARG A 245 -7.03 -16.67 -1.64
CA ARG A 245 -8.07 -17.68 -1.87
C ARG A 245 -9.45 -17.08 -1.60
N ASP A 246 -10.49 -17.82 -2.00
CA ASP A 246 -11.88 -17.42 -1.72
C ASP A 246 -12.19 -17.72 -0.26
N ILE A 247 -12.07 -16.67 0.56
CA ILE A 247 -12.20 -16.71 2.01
C ILE A 247 -13.03 -15.53 2.52
N ASP A 248 -13.72 -15.76 3.63
CA ASP A 248 -14.36 -14.74 4.46
C ASP A 248 -13.50 -14.45 5.69
N VAL A 249 -13.52 -13.20 6.12
CA VAL A 249 -13.06 -12.77 7.45
C VAL A 249 -14.29 -12.55 8.33
N LEU A 250 -14.28 -13.13 9.52
CA LEU A 250 -15.34 -13.00 10.50
C LEU A 250 -14.82 -12.29 11.76
N ALA A 251 -15.58 -11.36 12.30
CA ALA A 251 -15.35 -10.76 13.61
C ALA A 251 -16.54 -11.09 14.52
N ASN A 252 -16.30 -11.76 15.65
CA ASN A 252 -17.33 -12.30 16.55
C ASN A 252 -18.40 -13.16 15.87
N GLY A 253 -18.03 -13.84 14.76
CA GLY A 253 -18.91 -14.68 13.97
C GLY A 253 -19.65 -13.95 12.84
N GLU A 254 -19.63 -12.63 12.82
CA GLU A 254 -20.21 -11.81 11.76
C GLU A 254 -19.20 -11.58 10.65
N ARG A 255 -19.63 -11.66 9.37
CA ARG A 255 -18.81 -11.42 8.21
C ARG A 255 -18.45 -9.94 8.10
N ILE A 256 -17.18 -9.63 8.04
CA ILE A 256 -16.66 -8.28 7.79
C ILE A 256 -16.01 -8.19 6.39
N THR A 257 -15.71 -6.98 5.95
CA THR A 257 -15.04 -6.77 4.64
C THR A 257 -13.65 -7.41 4.61
N GLY A 258 -12.89 -7.33 5.72
CA GLY A 258 -11.56 -7.93 5.81
C GLY A 258 -10.64 -7.22 6.79
N LEU A 259 -9.34 -7.31 6.55
CA LEU A 259 -8.29 -6.64 7.33
C LEU A 259 -7.47 -5.72 6.43
N SER A 260 -7.01 -4.59 6.98
CA SER A 260 -6.01 -3.73 6.35
C SER A 260 -4.67 -4.00 7.03
N LEU A 261 -3.75 -4.65 6.29
CA LEU A 261 -2.45 -5.08 6.77
C LEU A 261 -1.36 -4.11 6.31
N PHE A 262 -0.45 -3.77 7.19
CA PHE A 262 0.64 -2.83 6.95
C PHE A 262 1.79 -3.10 7.94
N SER A 263 2.96 -2.53 7.67
CA SER A 263 4.08 -2.51 8.61
C SER A 263 4.17 -1.15 9.29
N GLY A 264 4.32 -1.12 10.61
CA GLY A 264 4.31 0.11 11.41
C GLY A 264 5.39 0.17 12.48
N LEU A 265 5.73 1.40 12.86
CA LEU A 265 6.61 1.74 13.99
C LEU A 265 5.80 2.19 15.23
N ASP A 266 4.49 2.40 15.09
CA ASP A 266 3.66 3.02 16.11
C ASP A 266 3.50 2.13 17.35
N PRO A 267 3.47 2.72 18.56
CA PRO A 267 3.07 2.00 19.77
C PRO A 267 1.59 1.56 19.75
N GLU A 268 0.76 2.28 18.99
CA GLU A 268 -0.67 1.99 18.80
C GLU A 268 -0.90 1.00 17.64
N PHE A 269 0.07 0.13 17.37
CA PHE A 269 -0.06 -0.93 16.39
C PHE A 269 -1.07 -1.97 16.84
N GLY A 270 -1.89 -2.44 15.89
CA GLY A 270 -2.87 -3.49 16.11
C GLY A 270 -3.59 -3.88 14.82
N ALA A 271 -4.41 -4.91 14.89
CA ALA A 271 -5.16 -5.38 13.75
C ALA A 271 -6.26 -4.38 13.37
N LYS A 272 -6.25 -3.91 12.12
CA LYS A 272 -7.27 -3.02 11.58
C LYS A 272 -8.33 -3.81 10.84
N LEU A 273 -9.52 -3.90 11.43
CA LEU A 273 -10.70 -4.52 10.85
C LEU A 273 -11.35 -3.55 9.86
N VAL A 274 -11.60 -3.99 8.65
CA VAL A 274 -12.39 -3.26 7.65
C VAL A 274 -13.82 -3.78 7.74
N CYS A 275 -14.71 -2.96 8.30
CA CYS A 275 -16.06 -3.39 8.67
C CYS A 275 -17.10 -2.25 8.54
N PRO A 276 -17.39 -1.74 7.32
CA PRO A 276 -18.35 -0.66 7.13
C PRO A 276 -19.71 -0.99 7.73
N GLY A 277 -20.25 -0.06 8.53
CA GLY A 277 -21.58 -0.20 9.15
C GLY A 277 -21.61 -1.11 10.38
N HIS A 278 -20.44 -1.44 10.97
CA HIS A 278 -20.35 -2.23 12.20
C HIS A 278 -20.93 -1.47 13.40
N GLU A 279 -21.17 -2.23 14.48
CA GLU A 279 -21.64 -1.71 15.78
C GLU A 279 -20.57 -1.78 16.89
N PHE A 280 -19.31 -2.04 16.56
CA PHE A 280 -18.22 -2.12 17.55
C PHE A 280 -18.02 -0.80 18.28
N ALA A 281 -17.84 -0.88 19.59
CA ALA A 281 -17.48 0.21 20.46
C ALA A 281 -16.08 -0.01 21.07
N VAL A 282 -15.42 1.07 21.48
CA VAL A 282 -14.17 0.99 22.24
C VAL A 282 -14.40 0.21 23.53
N GLY A 283 -13.55 -0.79 23.76
CA GLY A 283 -13.66 -1.73 24.90
C GLY A 283 -14.31 -3.08 24.56
N ASP A 284 -14.87 -3.23 23.35
CA ASP A 284 -15.43 -4.52 22.92
C ASP A 284 -14.31 -5.55 22.68
N GLU A 285 -14.51 -6.77 23.18
CA GLU A 285 -13.66 -7.91 22.86
C GLU A 285 -14.03 -8.46 21.47
N VAL A 286 -13.04 -8.66 20.62
CA VAL A 286 -13.21 -9.17 19.25
C VAL A 286 -12.39 -10.43 19.06
N ARG A 287 -13.01 -11.42 18.41
CA ARG A 287 -12.33 -12.60 17.87
C ARG A 287 -12.49 -12.66 16.36
N VAL A 288 -11.38 -12.56 15.65
CA VAL A 288 -11.30 -12.71 14.21
C VAL A 288 -11.06 -14.18 13.85
N ARG A 289 -11.72 -14.64 12.80
CA ARG A 289 -11.54 -15.95 12.19
C ARG A 289 -11.57 -15.85 10.67
N VAL A 290 -10.97 -16.84 10.03
CA VAL A 290 -10.99 -17.01 8.57
C VAL A 290 -11.73 -18.29 8.25
N ARG A 291 -12.48 -18.32 7.15
CA ARG A 291 -13.12 -19.54 6.62
C ARG A 291 -13.15 -19.51 5.10
N ASP A 292 -13.20 -20.69 4.47
CA ASP A 292 -13.47 -20.79 3.03
C ASP A 292 -14.88 -20.28 2.72
N THR A 293 -15.06 -19.71 1.51
CA THR A 293 -16.36 -19.26 0.97
C THR A 293 -16.41 -19.49 -0.53
N ASP A 294 -17.60 -19.58 -1.08
CA ASP A 294 -17.88 -19.58 -2.52
C ASP A 294 -18.37 -18.22 -3.05
N ASP A 295 -18.48 -17.23 -2.16
CA ASP A 295 -18.92 -15.86 -2.46
C ASP A 295 -18.01 -14.82 -1.77
N PRO A 296 -16.71 -14.71 -2.16
CA PRO A 296 -15.77 -13.82 -1.50
C PRO A 296 -16.10 -12.34 -1.75
N ILE A 297 -15.86 -11.50 -0.73
CA ILE A 297 -15.85 -10.04 -0.95
C ILE A 297 -14.60 -9.69 -1.75
N ARG A 298 -14.77 -9.08 -2.93
CA ARG A 298 -13.70 -8.53 -3.75
C ARG A 298 -14.05 -7.11 -4.16
N LEU A 299 -13.14 -6.19 -3.82
CA LEU A 299 -13.27 -4.76 -4.09
C LEU A 299 -12.17 -4.34 -5.07
N GLY A 300 -12.54 -3.63 -6.15
CA GLY A 300 -11.58 -3.16 -7.16
C GLY A 300 -12.10 -3.22 -8.56
#